data_bdd5f075359b86d3833aebc98534c2a4
#
_entry.id   bdd5f075359b86d3833aebc98534c2a4
#
_cell.length_a   1.000
_cell.length_b   1.000
_cell.length_c   1.000
_cell.angle_alpha   90.00
_cell.angle_beta   90.00
_cell.angle_gamma   90.00
#
_symmetry.space_group_name_H-M   'P 1'
#
loop_
_entity.id
_entity.type
_entity.pdbx_description
1 polymer ?
#
loop_
_entity_poly.entity_id
_entity_poly.type
_entity_poly.pdbx_seq_one_letter_code
_entity_poly.pdbx_strand_id
1 'polypeptide(L)'
;MGLEEIRDARIEKLKKLWKARVNPYPSQSSRTHTTGKAVENFDKLAKEGKKLVLVGRIMAKREHGGSTFLDIEDGTGKIQLLFKKDTLGSKDYQFFLDTIDIGDFIEARGTLFKTKQEEKTLLTTHYSLLTKSLLPLPEKWHGLQDVEEKYRKRYLD
;
A
#
# COMPACT_ATOMS: atom_id res chain seq x y z
N MET A 1 -11.25 -9.56 16.97
CA MET A 1 -10.84 -8.18 17.32
C MET A 1 -11.94 -7.21 16.88
N GLY A 2 -12.46 -6.43 17.81
CA GLY A 2 -13.51 -5.47 17.51
C GLY A 2 -13.01 -4.24 16.78
N LEU A 3 -13.94 -3.49 16.17
CA LEU A 3 -13.62 -2.26 15.43
C LEU A 3 -12.87 -1.22 16.28
N GLU A 4 -13.27 -1.06 17.54
CA GLU A 4 -12.63 -0.13 18.44
C GLU A 4 -11.18 -0.50 18.73
N GLU A 5 -10.91 -1.80 18.92
CA GLU A 5 -9.56 -2.31 19.16
C GLU A 5 -8.66 -2.10 17.94
N ILE A 6 -9.20 -2.35 16.73
CA ILE A 6 -8.49 -2.11 15.48
C ILE A 6 -8.18 -0.62 15.33
N ARG A 7 -9.17 0.23 15.60
CA ARG A 7 -9.01 1.68 15.53
C ARG A 7 -7.95 2.16 16.51
N ASP A 8 -7.99 1.69 17.75
CA ASP A 8 -7.04 2.09 18.79
C ASP A 8 -5.62 1.64 18.44
N ALA A 9 -5.45 0.42 17.91
CA ALA A 9 -4.16 -0.07 17.43
C ALA A 9 -3.62 0.81 16.31
N ARG A 10 -4.46 1.23 15.37
CA ARG A 10 -4.07 2.09 14.26
C ARG A 10 -3.77 3.52 14.71
N ILE A 11 -4.47 4.03 15.73
CA ILE A 11 -4.17 5.32 16.34
C ILE A 11 -2.78 5.29 16.99
N GLU A 12 -2.42 4.20 17.66
CA GLU A 12 -1.08 4.05 18.22
C GLU A 12 -0.01 4.06 17.12
N LYS A 13 -0.27 3.45 15.99
CA LYS A 13 0.62 3.51 14.82
C LYS A 13 0.73 4.93 14.28
N LEU A 14 -0.38 5.66 14.23
CA LEU A 14 -0.41 7.06 13.85
C LEU A 14 0.47 7.92 14.77
N LYS A 15 0.40 7.67 16.08
CA LYS A 15 1.26 8.35 17.06
C LYS A 15 2.74 8.04 16.82
N LYS A 16 3.07 6.80 16.47
CA LYS A 16 4.45 6.42 16.11
C LYS A 16 4.96 7.19 14.90
N LEU A 17 4.10 7.38 13.89
CA LEU A 17 4.43 8.17 12.71
C LEU A 17 4.73 9.63 13.07
N TRP A 18 3.88 10.25 13.87
CA TRP A 18 4.10 11.62 14.33
C TRP A 18 5.39 11.75 15.17
N LYS A 19 5.63 10.80 16.06
CA LYS A 19 6.84 10.78 16.88
C LYS A 19 8.09 10.66 16.01
N ALA A 20 8.02 9.93 14.91
CA ALA A 20 9.11 9.80 13.94
C ALA A 20 9.18 10.99 12.97
N ARG A 21 8.33 12.02 13.15
CA ARG A 21 8.22 13.20 12.29
C ARG A 21 7.83 12.87 10.85
N VAL A 22 7.07 11.81 10.66
CA VAL A 22 6.50 11.42 9.37
C VAL A 22 5.09 11.99 9.28
N ASN A 23 4.81 12.76 8.22
CA ASN A 23 3.46 13.25 7.98
C ASN A 23 2.59 12.10 7.43
N PRO A 24 1.55 11.65 8.17
CA PRO A 24 0.71 10.56 7.71
C PRO A 24 -0.30 10.96 6.63
N TYR A 25 -0.40 12.24 6.31
CA TYR A 25 -1.35 12.76 5.32
C TYR A 25 -0.72 13.86 4.47
N PRO A 26 0.36 13.55 3.70
CA PRO A 26 0.96 14.58 2.84
C PRO A 26 -0.01 15.00 1.73
N SER A 27 0.09 16.24 1.30
CA SER A 27 -0.81 16.81 0.29
C SER A 27 -0.38 16.53 -1.16
N GLN A 28 0.82 15.98 -1.36
CA GLN A 28 1.39 15.75 -2.69
C GLN A 28 2.05 14.38 -2.80
N SER A 29 2.08 13.88 -4.04
CA SER A 29 2.83 12.68 -4.37
C SER A 29 3.65 12.90 -5.64
N SER A 30 4.69 12.08 -5.82
CA SER A 30 5.56 12.12 -7.00
C SER A 30 5.22 11.04 -8.02
N ARG A 31 3.98 10.59 -8.08
CA ARG A 31 3.53 9.51 -8.97
C ARG A 31 3.95 9.77 -10.42
N THR A 32 4.59 8.78 -11.04
CA THR A 32 4.98 8.83 -12.45
C THR A 32 4.00 8.12 -13.37
N HIS A 33 3.38 7.05 -12.88
CA HIS A 33 2.47 6.19 -13.66
C HIS A 33 1.29 5.79 -12.79
N THR A 34 0.15 5.53 -13.42
CA THR A 34 -0.95 4.82 -12.76
C THR A 34 -0.61 3.33 -12.73
N THR A 35 -1.23 2.56 -11.83
CA THR A 35 -1.01 1.11 -11.79
C THR A 35 -1.43 0.46 -13.10
N GLY A 36 -2.53 0.91 -13.71
CA GLY A 36 -3.00 0.42 -15.01
C GLY A 36 -1.96 0.62 -16.12
N LYS A 37 -1.35 1.80 -16.20
CA LYS A 37 -0.31 2.08 -17.20
C LYS A 37 0.96 1.26 -16.94
N ALA A 38 1.34 1.08 -15.68
CA ALA A 38 2.50 0.26 -15.33
C ALA A 38 2.30 -1.19 -15.77
N VAL A 39 1.11 -1.75 -15.56
CA VAL A 39 0.77 -3.12 -15.99
C VAL A 39 0.69 -3.22 -17.50
N GLU A 40 0.06 -2.24 -18.16
CA GLU A 40 -0.10 -2.21 -19.62
C GLU A 40 1.25 -2.14 -20.34
N ASN A 41 2.17 -1.33 -19.85
CA ASN A 41 3.49 -1.13 -20.44
C ASN A 41 4.59 -1.90 -19.69
N PHE A 42 4.22 -2.96 -18.99
CA PHE A 42 5.11 -3.68 -18.09
C PHE A 42 6.39 -4.16 -18.76
N ASP A 43 6.27 -4.86 -19.90
CA ASP A 43 7.44 -5.47 -20.56
C ASP A 43 8.47 -4.42 -20.97
N LYS A 44 8.02 -3.31 -21.52
CA LYS A 44 8.88 -2.20 -21.92
C LYS A 44 9.56 -1.55 -20.69
N LEU A 45 8.78 -1.23 -19.66
CA LEU A 45 9.28 -0.57 -18.47
C LEU A 45 10.25 -1.45 -17.68
N ALA A 46 9.95 -2.75 -17.58
CA ALA A 46 10.82 -3.71 -16.91
C ALA A 46 12.14 -3.88 -17.67
N LYS A 47 12.08 -3.99 -19.00
CA LYS A 47 13.27 -4.14 -19.85
C LYS A 47 14.18 -2.92 -19.76
N GLU A 48 13.62 -1.73 -19.73
CA GLU A 48 14.38 -0.48 -19.60
C GLU A 48 14.96 -0.29 -18.18
N GLY A 49 14.50 -1.06 -17.20
CA GLY A 49 14.92 -0.90 -15.80
C GLY A 49 14.53 0.46 -15.23
N LYS A 50 13.48 1.05 -15.76
CA LYS A 50 13.05 2.40 -15.40
C LYS A 50 12.49 2.46 -13.98
N LYS A 51 12.94 3.44 -13.21
CA LYS A 51 12.39 3.69 -11.88
C LYS A 51 11.03 4.37 -12.00
N LEU A 52 10.04 3.76 -11.36
CA LEU A 52 8.66 4.26 -11.33
C LEU A 52 8.28 4.68 -9.94
N VAL A 53 7.32 5.59 -9.85
CA VAL A 53 6.63 5.93 -8.60
C VAL A 53 5.15 5.62 -8.79
N LEU A 54 4.66 4.66 -8.02
CA LEU A 54 3.27 4.21 -8.06
C LEU A 54 2.58 4.56 -6.74
N VAL A 55 1.29 4.81 -6.82
CA VAL A 55 0.45 5.16 -5.67
C VAL A 55 -0.77 4.25 -5.67
N GLY A 56 -1.18 3.80 -4.50
CA GLY A 56 -2.41 3.03 -4.39
C GLY A 56 -2.76 2.69 -2.94
N ARG A 57 -3.96 2.17 -2.77
CA ARG A 57 -4.43 1.66 -1.48
C ARG A 57 -3.98 0.22 -1.32
N ILE A 58 -3.45 -0.11 -0.15
CA ILE A 58 -3.06 -1.48 0.17
C ILE A 58 -4.31 -2.33 0.37
N MET A 59 -4.48 -3.34 -0.47
CA MET A 59 -5.62 -4.26 -0.41
C MET A 59 -5.26 -5.61 0.19
N ALA A 60 -3.99 -6.00 0.14
CA ALA A 60 -3.51 -7.25 0.72
C ALA A 60 -2.06 -7.11 1.16
N LYS A 61 -1.69 -7.89 2.17
CA LYS A 61 -0.34 -7.86 2.75
C LYS A 61 0.04 -9.29 3.15
N ARG A 62 1.15 -9.79 2.63
CA ARG A 62 1.64 -11.15 2.91
C ARG A 62 3.11 -11.09 3.30
N GLU A 63 3.42 -11.45 4.53
CA GLU A 63 4.78 -11.47 5.05
C GLU A 63 5.43 -12.86 4.86
N HIS A 64 6.67 -12.88 4.38
CA HIS A 64 7.48 -14.08 4.20
C HIS A 64 8.92 -13.82 4.65
N GLY A 65 9.21 -14.08 5.93
CA GLY A 65 10.54 -13.83 6.48
C GLY A 65 10.95 -12.37 6.36
N GLY A 66 12.04 -12.09 5.66
CA GLY A 66 12.54 -10.73 5.42
C GLY A 66 11.92 -10.01 4.24
N SER A 67 10.75 -10.47 3.74
CA SER A 67 10.06 -9.90 2.59
C SER A 67 8.58 -9.76 2.86
N THR A 68 7.95 -8.75 2.28
CA THR A 68 6.51 -8.55 2.34
C THR A 68 5.99 -8.21 0.94
N PHE A 69 4.97 -8.95 0.50
CA PHE A 69 4.24 -8.63 -0.72
C PHE A 69 3.00 -7.83 -0.39
N LEU A 70 2.77 -6.77 -1.12
CA LEU A 70 1.57 -5.94 -1.02
C LEU A 70 0.86 -5.93 -2.35
N ASP A 71 -0.47 -5.96 -2.33
CA ASP A 71 -1.27 -5.63 -3.50
C ASP A 71 -1.77 -4.21 -3.30
N ILE A 72 -1.44 -3.31 -4.22
CA ILE A 72 -2.01 -1.96 -4.22
C ILE A 72 -2.97 -1.79 -5.38
N GLU A 73 -3.95 -0.95 -5.18
CA GLU A 73 -5.00 -0.69 -6.15
C GLU A 73 -5.26 0.82 -6.23
N ASP A 74 -5.39 1.32 -7.45
CA ASP A 74 -5.89 2.67 -7.72
C ASP A 74 -7.14 2.57 -8.61
N GLY A 75 -7.65 3.70 -9.11
CA GLY A 75 -8.83 3.69 -9.98
C GLY A 75 -8.63 3.03 -11.34
N THR A 76 -7.40 2.73 -11.74
CA THR A 76 -7.07 2.18 -13.07
C THR A 76 -6.72 0.71 -13.06
N GLY A 77 -6.36 0.14 -11.91
CA GLY A 77 -5.97 -1.27 -11.79
C GLY A 77 -5.24 -1.56 -10.50
N LYS A 78 -4.58 -2.71 -10.48
CA LYS A 78 -3.81 -3.15 -9.31
C LYS A 78 -2.47 -3.74 -9.73
N ILE A 79 -1.50 -3.72 -8.81
CA ILE A 79 -0.17 -4.29 -9.03
C ILE A 79 0.38 -4.78 -7.70
N GLN A 80 1.29 -5.76 -7.76
CA GLN A 80 1.99 -6.26 -6.59
C GLN A 80 3.24 -5.44 -6.32
N LEU A 81 3.50 -5.16 -5.06
CA LEU A 81 4.76 -4.57 -4.59
C LEU A 81 5.52 -5.60 -3.79
N LEU A 82 6.84 -5.55 -3.87
CA LEU A 82 7.73 -6.35 -3.02
C LEU A 82 8.58 -5.41 -2.17
N PHE A 83 8.46 -5.57 -0.86
CA PHE A 83 9.27 -4.86 0.13
C PHE A 83 10.24 -5.88 0.73
N LYS A 84 11.53 -5.66 0.53
CA LYS A 84 12.59 -6.54 1.08
C LYS A 84 13.40 -5.79 2.12
N LYS A 85 13.68 -6.47 3.23
CA LYS A 85 14.59 -5.97 4.26
C LYS A 85 15.95 -5.58 3.67
N ASP A 86 16.48 -6.40 2.77
CA ASP A 86 17.80 -6.17 2.14
C ASP A 86 17.79 -4.93 1.23
N THR A 87 16.67 -4.63 0.60
CA THR A 87 16.55 -3.48 -0.32
C THR A 87 16.22 -2.18 0.40
N LEU A 88 15.32 -2.23 1.37
CA LEU A 88 14.89 -1.05 2.13
C LEU A 88 15.82 -0.70 3.28
N GLY A 89 16.54 -1.67 3.81
CA GLY A 89 17.26 -1.57 5.06
C GLY A 89 16.43 -2.05 6.24
N SER A 90 17.11 -2.62 7.25
CA SER A 90 16.43 -3.22 8.41
C SER A 90 15.55 -2.25 9.16
N LYS A 91 16.00 -1.01 9.34
CA LYS A 91 15.28 0.03 10.08
C LYS A 91 13.99 0.44 9.36
N ASP A 92 14.09 0.76 8.07
CA ASP A 92 12.94 1.18 7.28
C ASP A 92 11.94 0.06 7.08
N TYR A 93 12.42 -1.17 6.88
CA TYR A 93 11.56 -2.34 6.75
C TYR A 93 10.78 -2.61 8.05
N GLN A 94 11.46 -2.54 9.20
CA GLN A 94 10.80 -2.73 10.50
C GLN A 94 9.78 -1.61 10.78
N PHE A 95 10.13 -0.38 10.45
CA PHE A 95 9.20 0.75 10.60
C PHE A 95 7.95 0.57 9.73
N PHE A 96 8.13 0.07 8.52
CA PHE A 96 7.02 -0.29 7.63
C PHE A 96 6.11 -1.34 8.28
N LEU A 97 6.69 -2.42 8.81
CA LEU A 97 5.92 -3.48 9.48
C LEU A 97 5.16 -2.94 10.70
N ASP A 98 5.75 -2.02 11.43
CA ASP A 98 5.17 -1.47 12.67
C ASP A 98 4.06 -0.45 12.44
N THR A 99 4.00 0.19 11.27
CA THR A 99 3.14 1.37 11.08
C THR A 99 2.13 1.27 9.94
N ILE A 100 2.34 0.40 8.97
CA ILE A 100 1.53 0.35 7.75
C ILE A 100 0.54 -0.82 7.80
N ASP A 101 -0.72 -0.54 7.47
CA ASP A 101 -1.81 -1.51 7.49
C ASP A 101 -2.53 -1.59 6.14
N ILE A 102 -3.30 -2.67 5.97
CA ILE A 102 -4.24 -2.80 4.85
C ILE A 102 -5.26 -1.65 4.92
N GLY A 103 -5.50 -1.01 3.80
CA GLY A 103 -6.35 0.16 3.70
C GLY A 103 -5.61 1.48 3.64
N ASP A 104 -4.33 1.50 4.02
CA ASP A 104 -3.51 2.70 3.90
C ASP A 104 -3.19 2.99 2.43
N PHE A 105 -3.05 4.28 2.10
CA PHE A 105 -2.54 4.70 0.79
C PHE A 105 -1.04 4.93 0.89
N ILE A 106 -0.29 4.33 -0.02
CA ILE A 106 1.16 4.51 -0.06
C ILE A 106 1.65 4.91 -1.44
N GLU A 107 2.81 5.55 -1.45
CA GLU A 107 3.62 5.82 -2.63
C GLU A 107 4.82 4.89 -2.56
N ALA A 108 5.10 4.17 -3.65
CA ALA A 108 6.22 3.25 -3.74
C ALA A 108 7.07 3.55 -4.96
N ARG A 109 8.37 3.64 -4.76
CA ARG A 109 9.36 3.87 -5.83
C ARG A 109 10.19 2.60 -6.02
N GLY A 110 10.39 2.22 -7.28
CA GLY A 110 11.19 1.05 -7.58
C GLY A 110 11.18 0.69 -9.05
N THR A 111 11.55 -0.56 -9.35
CA THR A 111 11.64 -1.09 -10.71
C THR A 111 10.74 -2.31 -10.86
N LEU A 112 10.24 -2.51 -12.06
CA LEU A 112 9.34 -3.63 -12.36
C LEU A 112 10.12 -4.90 -12.68
N PHE A 113 9.61 -6.03 -12.21
CA PHE A 113 10.10 -7.36 -12.54
C PHE A 113 8.98 -8.38 -12.43
N LYS A 114 9.19 -9.56 -13.01
CA LYS A 114 8.28 -10.69 -12.82
C LYS A 114 8.85 -11.62 -11.76
N THR A 115 8.00 -12.07 -10.84
CA THR A 115 8.37 -13.09 -9.86
C THR A 115 8.46 -14.47 -10.54
N LYS A 116 8.93 -15.48 -9.79
CA LYS A 116 8.99 -16.87 -10.28
C LYS A 116 7.60 -17.40 -10.68
N GLN A 117 6.54 -16.85 -10.09
CA GLN A 117 5.15 -17.19 -10.40
C GLN A 117 4.57 -16.29 -11.49
N GLU A 118 5.42 -15.53 -12.18
CA GLU A 118 5.06 -14.60 -13.26
C GLU A 118 4.14 -13.46 -12.85
N GLU A 119 4.14 -13.10 -11.55
CA GLU A 119 3.43 -11.92 -11.07
C GLU A 119 4.19 -10.64 -11.41
N LYS A 120 3.50 -9.70 -12.03
CA LYS A 120 4.04 -8.36 -12.31
C LYS A 120 4.19 -7.60 -11.00
N THR A 121 5.42 -7.25 -10.66
CA THR A 121 5.75 -6.72 -9.33
C THR A 121 6.69 -5.54 -9.43
N LEU A 122 6.52 -4.56 -8.53
CA LEU A 122 7.47 -3.47 -8.34
C LEU A 122 8.37 -3.82 -7.16
N LEU A 123 9.68 -3.94 -7.42
CA LEU A 123 10.67 -4.06 -6.35
C LEU A 123 10.86 -2.67 -5.74
N THR A 124 10.35 -2.48 -4.53
CA THR A 124 10.29 -1.19 -3.89
C THR A 124 11.61 -0.86 -3.19
N THR A 125 12.19 0.28 -3.55
CA THR A 125 13.42 0.78 -2.93
C THR A 125 13.15 1.88 -1.91
N HIS A 126 12.05 2.63 -2.09
CA HIS A 126 11.61 3.70 -1.20
C HIS A 126 10.09 3.70 -1.15
N TYR A 127 9.55 4.09 -0.02
CA TYR A 127 8.10 4.25 0.13
C TYR A 127 7.77 5.47 1.00
N SER A 128 6.56 5.97 0.85
CA SER A 128 6.01 7.03 1.69
C SER A 128 4.54 6.74 1.96
N LEU A 129 4.09 7.03 3.17
CA LEU A 129 2.68 6.94 3.51
C LEU A 129 1.98 8.20 3.00
N LEU A 130 0.85 8.03 2.30
CA LEU A 130 0.03 9.14 1.81
C LEU A 130 -1.21 9.37 2.67
N THR A 131 -1.83 8.29 3.15
CA THR A 131 -3.02 8.39 4.00
C THR A 131 -3.08 7.19 4.92
N LYS A 132 -3.11 7.46 6.22
CA LYS A 132 -3.29 6.42 7.23
C LYS A 132 -4.79 6.13 7.41
N SER A 133 -5.18 4.88 7.21
CA SER A 133 -6.54 4.42 7.47
C SER A 133 -6.67 4.01 8.93
N LEU A 134 -7.72 4.52 9.61
CA LEU A 134 -7.95 4.21 11.02
C LEU A 134 -9.01 3.12 11.23
N LEU A 135 -9.82 2.85 10.22
CA LEU A 135 -10.82 1.78 10.29
C LEU A 135 -10.57 0.78 9.16
N PRO A 136 -10.90 -0.50 9.39
CA PRO A 136 -10.75 -1.50 8.34
C PRO A 136 -11.73 -1.26 7.21
N LEU A 137 -11.36 -1.75 6.01
CA LEU A 137 -12.26 -1.71 4.87
C LEU A 137 -13.41 -2.71 5.07
N PRO A 138 -14.57 -2.47 4.43
CA PRO A 138 -15.64 -3.47 4.40
C PRO A 138 -15.15 -4.78 3.80
N GLU A 139 -15.81 -5.88 4.16
CA GLU A 139 -15.47 -7.17 3.59
C GLU A 139 -15.56 -7.13 2.07
N LYS A 140 -14.55 -7.71 1.43
CA LYS A 140 -14.32 -7.65 -0.01
C LYS A 140 -15.50 -8.19 -0.85
N TRP A 141 -16.22 -9.16 -0.29
CA TRP A 141 -17.28 -9.88 -1.00
C TRP A 141 -18.66 -9.24 -0.86
N HIS A 142 -18.86 -8.44 0.15
CA HIS A 142 -20.16 -7.94 0.56
C HIS A 142 -20.32 -6.43 0.50
N GLY A 143 -19.19 -5.68 0.39
CA GLY A 143 -19.23 -4.22 0.47
C GLY A 143 -19.88 -3.78 1.78
N LEU A 144 -20.70 -2.74 1.71
CA LEU A 144 -21.47 -2.26 2.85
C LEU A 144 -22.84 -2.94 2.85
N GLN A 145 -23.10 -3.83 3.81
CA GLN A 145 -24.34 -4.58 3.92
C GLN A 145 -25.42 -3.84 4.71
N ASP A 146 -25.03 -3.10 5.72
CA ASP A 146 -25.96 -2.32 6.53
C ASP A 146 -26.47 -1.11 5.75
N VAL A 147 -27.79 -0.98 5.64
CA VAL A 147 -28.42 0.10 4.85
C VAL A 147 -28.07 1.48 5.40
N GLU A 148 -28.08 1.63 6.72
CA GLU A 148 -27.73 2.90 7.35
C GLU A 148 -26.26 3.25 7.09
N GLU A 149 -25.37 2.28 7.17
CA GLU A 149 -23.96 2.45 6.89
C GLU A 149 -23.72 2.82 5.42
N LYS A 150 -24.45 2.24 4.49
CA LYS A 150 -24.41 2.62 3.07
C LYS A 150 -24.76 4.10 2.86
N TYR A 151 -25.78 4.57 3.52
CA TYR A 151 -26.17 5.99 3.42
C TYR A 151 -25.12 6.92 4.02
N ARG A 152 -24.51 6.52 5.11
CA ARG A 152 -23.49 7.33 5.78
C ARG A 152 -22.13 7.32 5.06
N LYS A 153 -21.83 6.21 4.38
CA LYS A 153 -20.53 5.99 3.71
C LYS A 153 -20.70 5.66 2.23
N ARG A 154 -21.54 6.40 1.55
CA ARG A 154 -21.87 6.18 0.14
C ARG A 154 -20.62 6.11 -0.77
N TYR A 155 -19.57 6.81 -0.40
CA TYR A 155 -18.31 6.84 -1.13
C TYR A 155 -17.50 5.55 -1.02
N LEU A 156 -17.88 4.62 -0.14
CA LEU A 156 -17.17 3.35 0.06
C LEU A 156 -17.87 2.15 -0.56
N ASP A 157 -19.15 2.28 -0.90
CA ASP A 157 -19.96 1.16 -1.41
C ASP A 157 -19.71 0.87 -2.89
#